data_bbe2305d42d5ca4755cad4694deaa540
#
_entry.id   bbe2305d42d5ca4755cad4694deaa540
#
_cell.length_a   1.000
_cell.length_b   1.000
_cell.length_c   1.000
_cell.angle_alpha   90.00
_cell.angle_beta   90.00
_cell.angle_gamma   90.00
#
_symmetry.space_group_name_H-M   'P 1'
#
loop_
_entity.id
_entity.type
_entity.pdbx_description
1 polymer ?
#
loop_
_entity_poly.entity_id
_entity_poly.type
_entity_poly.pdbx_seq_one_letter_code
_entity_poly.pdbx_strand_id
1 'polypeptide(L)'
;HTYNVGTSISYENISTMRLVPDNIFVFVQSQSYKSRNDVDIVDSGMYACIYVNDYDSELPSIKKLLYFCKENNYEICGDYICEVLTEFNVFDTNQRSMFMRLQVPVKFR
;
A
#
# COMPACT_ATOMS: atom_id res chain seq x y z
N HIS A 1 -7.82 6.51 18.44
CA HIS A 1 -6.79 6.19 17.46
C HIS A 1 -7.23 5.05 16.57
N THR A 2 -7.27 5.30 15.29
CA THR A 2 -7.48 4.26 14.30
C THR A 2 -6.12 3.84 13.75
N TYR A 3 -5.85 2.53 13.79
CA TYR A 3 -4.67 1.97 13.17
C TYR A 3 -5.07 1.36 11.84
N ASN A 4 -4.36 1.73 10.78
CA ASN A 4 -4.59 1.11 9.49
C ASN A 4 -3.75 -0.15 9.38
N VAL A 5 -4.38 -1.19 8.88
CA VAL A 5 -3.70 -2.47 8.61
C VAL A 5 -3.16 -2.42 7.18
N GLY A 6 -2.04 -3.06 6.97
CA GLY A 6 -1.45 -3.13 5.64
C GLY A 6 -0.80 -4.47 5.35
N THR A 7 -0.59 -4.71 4.08
CA THR A 7 0.21 -5.82 3.57
C THR A 7 1.28 -5.27 2.65
N SER A 8 2.36 -6.02 2.46
CA SER A 8 3.41 -5.60 1.55
C SER A 8 3.89 -6.76 0.68
N ILE A 9 4.43 -6.39 -0.47
CA ILE A 9 5.14 -7.29 -1.37
C ILE A 9 6.53 -6.69 -1.54
N SER A 10 7.57 -7.48 -1.27
CA SER A 10 8.94 -7.00 -1.37
C SER A 10 9.27 -6.51 -2.78
N TYR A 11 10.24 -5.61 -2.87
CA TYR A 11 10.73 -5.12 -4.15
C TYR A 11 11.11 -6.26 -5.09
N GLU A 12 11.81 -7.26 -4.56
CA GLU A 12 12.22 -8.42 -5.34
C GLU A 12 11.02 -9.16 -5.94
N ASN A 13 9.99 -9.39 -5.14
CA ASN A 13 8.81 -10.13 -5.57
C ASN A 13 7.93 -9.29 -6.51
N ILE A 14 7.75 -8.00 -6.22
CA ILE A 14 6.95 -7.14 -7.11
C ILE A 14 7.61 -6.96 -8.47
N SER A 15 8.93 -6.91 -8.49
CA SER A 15 9.71 -6.75 -9.74
C SER A 15 9.67 -7.99 -10.62
N THR A 16 9.48 -9.16 -10.02
CA THR A 16 9.40 -10.44 -10.74
C THR A 16 7.96 -10.92 -10.92
N MET A 17 6.98 -10.07 -10.65
CA MET A 17 5.55 -10.37 -10.79
C MET A 17 5.07 -11.50 -9.86
N ARG A 18 5.76 -11.71 -8.76
CA ARG A 18 5.32 -12.62 -7.70
C ARG A 18 4.42 -11.86 -6.75
N LEU A 19 3.13 -11.84 -7.03
CA LEU A 19 2.16 -10.94 -6.41
C LEU A 19 1.46 -11.59 -5.21
N VAL A 20 2.26 -12.02 -4.23
CA VAL A 20 1.76 -12.63 -2.99
C VAL A 20 2.29 -11.80 -1.82
N PRO A 21 1.44 -11.42 -0.86
CA PRO A 21 1.90 -10.63 0.29
C PRO A 21 3.00 -11.35 1.08
N ASP A 22 4.04 -10.62 1.41
CA ASP A 22 5.15 -11.11 2.23
C ASP A 22 4.95 -10.81 3.71
N ASN A 23 4.27 -9.70 4.01
CA ASN A 23 4.10 -9.22 5.38
C ASN A 23 2.72 -8.66 5.60
N ILE A 24 2.28 -8.73 6.86
CA ILE A 24 1.09 -8.03 7.37
C ILE A 24 1.56 -7.16 8.52
N PHE A 25 1.12 -5.91 8.56
CA PHE A 25 1.57 -4.97 9.58
C PHE A 25 0.49 -3.94 9.90
N VAL A 26 0.76 -3.16 10.94
CA VAL A 26 -0.10 -2.06 11.37
C VAL A 26 0.72 -0.77 11.25
N PHE A 27 0.12 0.26 10.65
CA PHE A 27 0.76 1.56 10.56
C PHE A 27 0.67 2.28 11.90
N VAL A 28 1.80 2.83 12.33
CA VAL A 28 1.87 3.69 13.51
C VAL A 28 2.55 5.00 13.13
N GLN A 29 2.08 6.10 13.70
CA GLN A 29 2.57 7.43 13.34
C GLN A 29 3.33 8.12 14.47
N SER A 30 3.59 7.41 15.56
CA SER A 30 4.26 7.99 16.71
C SER A 30 5.77 7.94 16.57
N GLN A 31 6.44 9.06 16.84
CA GLN A 31 7.90 9.15 16.85
C GLN A 31 8.54 8.20 17.86
N SER A 32 7.83 7.86 18.94
CA SER A 32 8.36 6.98 19.97
C SER A 32 8.62 5.55 19.50
N TYR A 33 8.09 5.16 18.34
CA TYR A 33 8.30 3.82 17.79
C TYR A 33 9.54 3.72 16.90
N LYS A 34 10.18 4.82 16.53
CA LYS A 34 11.28 4.82 15.54
C LYS A 34 12.49 4.00 15.96
N SER A 35 12.75 3.89 17.26
CA SER A 35 13.93 3.19 17.77
C SER A 35 13.69 1.72 18.11
N ARG A 36 12.48 1.22 17.86
CA ARG A 36 12.14 -0.18 18.16
C ARG A 36 12.61 -1.10 17.04
N ASN A 37 13.09 -2.28 17.42
CA ASN A 37 13.60 -3.26 16.47
C ASN A 37 12.52 -3.91 15.61
N ASP A 38 11.27 -3.87 16.07
CA ASP A 38 10.13 -4.48 15.39
C ASP A 38 9.35 -3.49 14.52
N VAL A 39 9.90 -2.30 14.30
CA VAL A 39 9.28 -1.24 13.52
C VAL A 39 10.12 -0.95 12.28
N ASP A 40 9.50 -1.08 11.12
CA ASP A 40 10.07 -0.65 9.85
C ASP A 40 9.61 0.75 9.52
N ILE A 41 10.45 1.50 8.83
CA ILE A 41 10.15 2.87 8.43
C ILE A 41 9.77 2.89 6.96
N VAL A 42 8.63 3.50 6.65
CA VAL A 42 8.22 3.78 5.28
C VAL A 42 8.61 5.23 4.99
N ASP A 43 9.61 5.40 4.15
CA ASP A 43 10.12 6.73 3.83
C ASP A 43 9.13 7.51 2.98
N SER A 44 9.10 8.83 3.20
CA SER A 44 8.39 9.71 2.30
C SER A 44 9.11 9.81 0.97
N GLY A 45 8.36 10.07 -0.09
CA GLY A 45 8.94 10.17 -1.42
C GLY A 45 7.83 10.17 -2.47
N MET A 46 8.21 9.88 -3.71
CA MET A 46 7.26 9.80 -4.81
C MET A 46 6.71 8.39 -4.91
N TYR A 47 5.40 8.27 -4.90
CA TYR A 47 4.69 7.00 -5.02
C TYR A 47 3.70 7.07 -6.16
N ALA A 48 3.56 5.96 -6.88
CA ALA A 48 2.40 5.73 -7.72
C ALA A 48 1.38 4.98 -6.88
N CYS A 49 0.13 5.42 -6.90
CA CYS A 49 -0.90 4.79 -6.10
C CYS A 49 -2.24 4.71 -6.83
N ILE A 50 -3.05 3.75 -6.42
CA ILE A 50 -4.40 3.56 -6.91
C ILE A 50 -5.29 3.18 -5.72
N TYR A 51 -6.53 3.65 -5.72
CA TYR A 51 -7.50 3.35 -4.68
C TYR A 51 -8.50 2.34 -5.22
N VAL A 52 -8.78 1.31 -4.43
CA VAL A 52 -9.79 0.30 -4.76
C VAL A 52 -10.70 0.08 -3.56
N ASN A 53 -11.99 -0.19 -3.83
CA ASN A 53 -12.98 -0.37 -2.78
C ASN A 53 -13.46 -1.82 -2.65
N ASP A 54 -12.70 -2.76 -3.20
CA ASP A 54 -13.06 -4.17 -3.20
C ASP A 54 -11.79 -5.01 -3.12
N TYR A 55 -11.72 -5.92 -2.14
CA TYR A 55 -10.58 -6.80 -1.98
C TYR A 55 -10.32 -7.68 -3.19
N ASP A 56 -11.38 -8.13 -3.87
CA ASP A 56 -11.24 -8.97 -5.05
C ASP A 56 -10.59 -8.23 -6.22
N SER A 57 -10.57 -6.90 -6.17
CA SER A 57 -9.96 -6.06 -7.18
C SER A 57 -8.47 -5.81 -6.96
N GLU A 58 -7.89 -6.28 -5.85
CA GLU A 58 -6.50 -5.96 -5.54
C GLU A 58 -5.55 -6.47 -6.62
N LEU A 59 -5.60 -7.75 -6.96
CA LEU A 59 -4.67 -8.33 -7.92
C LEU A 59 -4.75 -7.67 -9.31
N PRO A 60 -5.94 -7.50 -9.91
CA PRO A 60 -6.04 -6.76 -11.17
C PRO A 60 -5.54 -5.32 -11.05
N SER A 61 -5.77 -4.68 -9.90
CA SER A 61 -5.36 -3.28 -9.70
C SER A 61 -3.86 -3.15 -9.52
N ILE A 62 -3.19 -4.11 -8.88
CA ILE A 62 -1.72 -4.15 -8.84
C ILE A 62 -1.18 -4.18 -10.27
N LYS A 63 -1.73 -5.03 -11.13
CA LYS A 63 -1.29 -5.13 -12.52
C LYS A 63 -1.49 -3.82 -13.27
N LYS A 64 -2.61 -3.13 -13.05
CA LYS A 64 -2.84 -1.81 -13.63
C LYS A 64 -1.82 -0.78 -13.14
N LEU A 65 -1.50 -0.81 -11.86
CA LEU A 65 -0.53 0.10 -11.26
C LEU A 65 0.86 -0.12 -11.86
N LEU A 66 1.28 -1.37 -11.98
CA LEU A 66 2.58 -1.71 -12.55
C LEU A 66 2.65 -1.33 -14.05
N TYR A 67 1.56 -1.55 -14.78
CA TYR A 67 1.47 -1.16 -16.19
C TYR A 67 1.57 0.37 -16.33
N PHE A 68 0.87 1.11 -15.47
CA PHE A 68 0.95 2.57 -15.45
C PHE A 68 2.39 3.03 -15.24
N CYS A 69 3.10 2.44 -14.29
CA CYS A 69 4.49 2.79 -14.04
C CYS A 69 5.35 2.56 -15.28
N LYS A 70 5.19 1.41 -15.91
CA LYS A 70 5.94 1.06 -17.12
C LYS A 70 5.66 2.04 -18.25
N GLU A 71 4.39 2.34 -18.50
CA GLU A 71 3.98 3.21 -19.62
C GLU A 71 4.41 4.67 -19.41
N ASN A 72 4.60 5.10 -18.19
CA ASN A 72 4.96 6.47 -17.86
C ASN A 72 6.43 6.63 -17.46
N ASN A 73 7.25 5.62 -17.69
CA ASN A 73 8.69 5.64 -17.39
C ASN A 73 9.00 5.88 -15.92
N TYR A 74 8.16 5.35 -15.04
CA TYR A 74 8.45 5.28 -13.62
C TYR A 74 9.13 3.98 -13.30
N GLU A 75 10.28 4.06 -12.64
CA GLU A 75 11.00 2.89 -12.16
C GLU A 75 10.61 2.62 -10.72
N ILE A 76 10.16 1.39 -10.43
CA ILE A 76 9.84 0.97 -9.07
C ILE A 76 11.15 0.87 -8.28
N CYS A 77 11.20 1.46 -7.09
CA CYS A 77 12.41 1.54 -6.29
C CYS A 77 12.22 1.09 -4.83
N GLY A 78 11.17 0.35 -4.54
CA GLY A 78 10.95 -0.20 -3.20
C GLY A 78 9.76 -1.13 -3.16
N ASP A 79 9.36 -1.48 -1.95
CA ASP A 79 8.30 -2.47 -1.72
C ASP A 79 6.92 -1.89 -2.05
N TYR A 80 6.06 -2.76 -2.59
CA TYR A 80 4.65 -2.45 -2.74
C TYR A 80 3.96 -2.54 -1.38
N ILE A 81 3.06 -1.59 -1.12
CA ILE A 81 2.28 -1.53 0.11
C ILE A 81 0.80 -1.39 -0.22
N CYS A 82 -0.01 -2.23 0.40
CA CYS A 82 -1.46 -2.09 0.41
C CYS A 82 -1.88 -1.65 1.80
N GLU A 83 -2.46 -0.46 1.90
CA GLU A 83 -2.99 0.04 3.16
C GLU A 83 -4.51 -0.04 3.13
N VAL A 84 -5.10 -0.70 4.13
CA VAL A 84 -6.54 -0.81 4.26
C VAL A 84 -7.05 0.38 5.03
N LEU A 85 -7.95 1.15 4.42
CA LEU A 85 -8.55 2.35 4.98
C LEU A 85 -10.02 2.04 5.27
N THR A 86 -10.44 2.26 6.52
CA THR A 86 -11.81 2.01 6.94
C THR A 86 -12.41 3.30 7.47
N GLU A 87 -13.58 3.67 6.93
CA GLU A 87 -14.31 4.85 7.37
C GLU A 87 -15.73 4.45 7.76
N PHE A 88 -16.24 5.12 8.78
CA PHE A 88 -17.65 5.01 9.13
C PHE A 88 -18.45 6.09 8.40
N ASN A 89 -19.59 5.70 7.82
CA ASN A 89 -20.51 6.66 7.25
C ASN A 89 -21.23 7.39 8.39
N VAL A 90 -21.07 8.72 8.46
CA VAL A 90 -21.70 9.54 9.50
C VAL A 90 -23.23 9.53 9.42
N PHE A 91 -23.80 9.28 8.25
CA PHE A 91 -25.24 9.29 8.04
C PHE A 91 -25.88 7.91 8.17
N ASP A 92 -25.09 6.86 8.15
CA ASP A 92 -25.55 5.49 8.33
C ASP A 92 -24.52 4.75 9.18
N THR A 93 -24.80 4.66 10.47
CA THR A 93 -23.89 4.07 11.45
C THR A 93 -23.71 2.56 11.29
N ASN A 94 -24.55 1.91 10.48
CA ASN A 94 -24.46 0.48 10.22
C ASN A 94 -23.56 0.14 9.04
N GLN A 95 -23.11 1.14 8.28
CA GLN A 95 -22.26 0.93 7.11
C GLN A 95 -20.87 1.45 7.34
N ARG A 96 -19.90 0.65 6.92
CA ARG A 96 -18.50 1.03 6.85
C ARG A 96 -18.09 1.15 5.40
N SER A 97 -17.51 2.27 5.05
CA SER A 97 -16.80 2.39 3.79
C SER A 97 -15.40 1.86 4.00
N MET A 98 -15.01 0.88 3.20
CA MET A 98 -13.69 0.29 3.28
C MET A 98 -13.08 0.29 1.88
N PHE A 99 -11.86 0.77 1.80
CA PHE A 99 -11.13 0.78 0.55
C PHE A 99 -9.64 0.58 0.83
N MET A 100 -8.90 0.28 -0.21
CA MET A 100 -7.47 0.05 -0.11
C MET A 100 -6.73 1.09 -0.93
N ARG A 101 -5.60 1.53 -0.42
CA ARG A 101 -4.63 2.31 -1.18
C ARG A 101 -3.47 1.41 -1.54
N LEU A 102 -3.32 1.15 -2.82
CA LEU A 102 -2.23 0.36 -3.37
C LEU A 102 -1.14 1.32 -3.82
N GLN A 103 0.08 1.12 -3.35
CA GLN A 103 1.14 2.07 -3.64
C GLN A 103 2.50 1.42 -3.80
N VAL A 104 3.32 2.01 -4.63
CA VAL A 104 4.67 1.55 -4.88
C VAL A 104 5.57 2.78 -5.03
N PRO A 105 6.75 2.80 -4.38
CA PRO A 105 7.68 3.92 -4.54
C PRO A 105 8.30 3.88 -5.92
N VAL A 106 8.42 5.05 -6.53
CA VAL A 106 8.89 5.18 -7.90
C VAL A 106 9.86 6.35 -8.03
N LYS A 107 10.66 6.28 -9.07
CA LYS A 107 11.52 7.37 -9.52
C LYS A 107 11.44 7.47 -11.04
N PHE A 108 11.79 8.61 -11.59
CA PHE A 108 11.90 8.75 -13.05
C PHE A 108 13.11 7.96 -13.54
N ARG A 109 12.94 7.32 -14.67
CA ARG A 109 14.04 6.68 -15.36
C ARG A 109 14.93 7.71 -16.05
#